data_aed222b4efbf882c294f8715b1fd1069
#
_entry.id   aed222b4efbf882c294f8715b1fd1069
#
_cell.length_a   1.000
_cell.length_b   1.000
_cell.length_c   1.000
_cell.angle_alpha   90.00
_cell.angle_beta   90.00
_cell.angle_gamma   90.00
#
_symmetry.space_group_name_H-M   'P 1'
#
loop_
_entity.id
_entity.type
_entity.pdbx_description
1 polymer ?
#
loop_
_entity_poly.entity_id
_entity_poly.type
_entity_poly.pdbx_seq_one_letter_code
_entity_poly.pdbx_strand_id
1 'polypeptide(L)'
;MQFCIKWAALFGRLKTDIQSIRAQIPALASCTYLNCGTFGPTPTIVADEAVRLTRLIETKGPYDRDVNDEILGLFEHSRRDFANYVGASSDEIALTRNVSDGINIVASGFDWSPGDEVIITNEEHPSGSLPFLNLAERYGIQVKLLKFQTNVEQLIADLDNLLSDKTKLVFLSHVSTVDGARLPAKEVGEFLKPKNIPYMLDGAHAVGQFPVSMEDLGCDFYAGCGHKWLLCQQGTGFLYVANDWITRLKTSWVGWGMTEDYDLDSLSYTSLKT
;
A
#
# COMPACT_ATOMS: atom_id res chain seq x y z
N MET A 1 -2.25 -5.09 13.98
CA MET A 1 -2.93 -4.49 12.83
C MET A 1 -4.43 -4.29 13.07
N GLN A 2 -5.19 -5.29 13.50
CA GLN A 2 -6.63 -5.19 13.88
C GLN A 2 -6.94 -4.00 14.81
N PHE A 3 -6.01 -3.61 15.70
CA PHE A 3 -6.18 -2.49 16.61
C PHE A 3 -6.03 -1.12 15.98
N CYS A 4 -5.29 -0.98 14.90
CA CYS A 4 -5.16 0.30 14.20
C CYS A 4 -6.50 0.72 13.56
N ILE A 5 -7.25 -0.22 13.03
CA ILE A 5 -8.54 0.05 12.39
C ILE A 5 -9.66 0.09 13.44
N LYS A 6 -9.60 -0.75 14.50
CA LYS A 6 -10.47 -0.57 15.68
C LYS A 6 -10.25 0.78 16.36
N TRP A 7 -9.02 1.28 16.35
CA TRP A 7 -8.72 2.64 16.79
C TRP A 7 -9.44 3.66 15.92
N ALA A 8 -9.35 3.59 14.60
CA ALA A 8 -10.09 4.45 13.68
C ALA A 8 -11.62 4.30 13.82
N ALA A 9 -12.13 3.08 14.02
CA ALA A 9 -13.55 2.81 14.27
C ALA A 9 -14.03 3.26 15.66
N LEU A 10 -13.14 3.29 16.66
CA LEU A 10 -13.44 3.85 17.99
C LEU A 10 -13.72 5.36 17.89
N PHE A 11 -13.03 6.07 16.98
CA PHE A 11 -13.29 7.49 16.74
C PHE A 11 -14.70 7.79 16.24
N GLY A 12 -15.31 6.91 15.44
CA GLY A 12 -16.67 7.08 14.95
C GLY A 12 -17.77 6.84 15.99
N ARG A 13 -17.47 6.20 17.13
CA ARG A 13 -18.44 5.83 18.17
C ARG A 13 -18.32 6.61 19.49
N LEU A 14 -17.20 7.26 19.71
CA LEU A 14 -16.99 8.07 20.89
C LEU A 14 -17.35 9.53 20.57
N LYS A 15 -18.09 10.19 21.47
CA LYS A 15 -17.99 11.67 21.62
C LYS A 15 -16.54 11.91 22.04
N THR A 16 -15.64 12.06 21.07
CA THR A 16 -14.21 11.92 21.29
C THR A 16 -13.69 13.19 21.90
N ASP A 17 -13.49 13.15 23.19
CA ASP A 17 -12.68 14.14 23.86
C ASP A 17 -11.23 14.03 23.35
N ILE A 18 -10.71 15.10 22.78
CA ILE A 18 -9.34 15.20 22.25
C ILE A 18 -8.31 14.82 23.31
N GLN A 19 -8.58 15.15 24.59
CA GLN A 19 -7.66 14.81 25.69
C GLN A 19 -7.55 13.32 25.92
N SER A 20 -8.66 12.59 25.81
CA SER A 20 -8.67 11.13 25.89
C SER A 20 -7.87 10.48 24.74
N ILE A 21 -7.96 11.03 23.53
CA ILE A 21 -7.13 10.57 22.40
C ILE A 21 -5.65 10.85 22.67
N ARG A 22 -5.32 12.06 23.06
CA ARG A 22 -3.94 12.45 23.36
C ARG A 22 -3.31 11.59 24.44
N ALA A 23 -4.08 11.23 25.49
CA ALA A 23 -3.64 10.35 26.57
C ALA A 23 -3.27 8.94 26.08
N GLN A 24 -3.85 8.47 24.97
CA GLN A 24 -3.50 7.20 24.35
C GLN A 24 -2.20 7.24 23.55
N ILE A 25 -1.61 8.41 23.32
CA ILE A 25 -0.38 8.60 22.54
C ILE A 25 0.73 9.16 23.46
N PRO A 26 1.53 8.29 24.14
CA PRO A 26 2.47 8.73 25.18
C PRO A 26 3.49 9.77 24.71
N ALA A 27 3.90 9.74 23.45
CA ALA A 27 4.83 10.72 22.88
C ALA A 27 4.33 12.17 23.00
N LEU A 28 3.01 12.39 23.02
CA LEU A 28 2.41 13.72 23.12
C LEU A 28 2.48 14.33 24.54
N ALA A 29 2.89 13.54 25.52
CA ALA A 29 3.11 14.06 26.89
C ALA A 29 4.41 14.89 26.99
N SER A 30 5.39 14.63 26.12
CA SER A 30 6.72 15.26 26.17
C SER A 30 7.03 16.19 24.99
N CYS A 31 6.25 16.14 23.92
CA CYS A 31 6.50 16.98 22.74
C CYS A 31 5.23 17.29 21.94
N THR A 32 5.32 18.34 21.11
CA THR A 32 4.37 18.58 20.02
C THR A 32 4.86 17.79 18.81
N TYR A 33 4.19 16.66 18.52
CA TYR A 33 4.59 15.79 17.43
C TYR A 33 3.97 16.21 16.09
N LEU A 34 4.80 16.59 15.13
CA LEU A 34 4.36 17.10 13.82
C LEU A 34 4.89 16.26 12.64
N ASN A 35 5.48 15.09 12.89
CA ASN A 35 6.13 14.29 11.84
C ASN A 35 5.48 12.91 11.60
N CYS A 36 4.14 12.86 11.57
CA CYS A 36 3.43 11.64 11.17
C CYS A 36 3.74 11.22 9.72
N GLY A 37 4.22 12.15 8.90
CA GLY A 37 4.65 11.88 7.54
C GLY A 37 5.87 10.95 7.43
N THR A 38 6.73 10.91 8.45
CA THR A 38 7.82 9.93 8.53
C THR A 38 7.35 8.69 9.29
N PHE A 39 6.96 8.86 10.56
CA PHE A 39 6.38 7.81 11.40
C PHE A 39 5.31 8.42 12.32
N GLY A 40 4.14 7.79 12.41
CA GLY A 40 3.12 8.17 13.37
C GLY A 40 3.45 7.64 14.77
N PRO A 41 3.18 8.41 15.84
CA PRO A 41 3.39 7.93 17.20
C PRO A 41 2.34 6.88 17.55
N THR A 42 2.78 5.66 17.86
CA THR A 42 1.92 4.52 18.10
C THR A 42 1.11 4.70 19.40
N PRO A 43 -0.22 4.53 19.38
CA PRO A 43 -1.05 4.54 20.57
C PRO A 43 -0.76 3.36 21.51
N THR A 44 -0.96 3.57 22.82
CA THR A 44 -0.72 2.54 23.86
C THR A 44 -1.44 1.23 23.56
N ILE A 45 -2.71 1.28 23.18
CA ILE A 45 -3.50 0.10 22.84
C ILE A 45 -2.89 -0.75 21.70
N VAL A 46 -2.26 -0.10 20.73
CA VAL A 46 -1.58 -0.78 19.61
C VAL A 46 -0.27 -1.40 20.08
N ALA A 47 0.51 -0.66 20.88
CA ALA A 47 1.79 -1.12 21.41
C ALA A 47 1.58 -2.31 22.39
N ASP A 48 0.60 -2.22 23.28
CA ASP A 48 0.28 -3.26 24.27
C ASP A 48 -0.14 -4.57 23.58
N GLU A 49 -0.91 -4.49 22.50
CA GLU A 49 -1.32 -5.68 21.77
C GLU A 49 -0.14 -6.38 21.09
N ALA A 50 0.78 -5.65 20.52
CA ALA A 50 1.99 -6.24 19.96
C ALA A 50 2.84 -6.94 21.03
N VAL A 51 2.95 -6.33 22.23
CA VAL A 51 3.62 -6.95 23.37
C VAL A 51 2.87 -8.22 23.82
N ARG A 52 1.54 -8.17 23.87
CA ARG A 52 0.70 -9.33 24.21
C ARG A 52 0.95 -10.51 23.27
N LEU A 53 0.88 -10.26 21.96
CA LEU A 53 1.10 -11.31 20.94
C LEU A 53 2.52 -11.88 21.01
N THR A 54 3.53 -11.02 21.16
CA THR A 54 4.92 -11.47 21.35
C THR A 54 5.03 -12.41 22.55
N ARG A 55 4.50 -12.00 23.70
CA ARG A 55 4.52 -12.84 24.91
C ARG A 55 3.74 -14.14 24.76
N LEU A 56 2.61 -14.12 24.06
CA LEU A 56 1.82 -15.32 23.77
C LEU A 56 2.65 -16.34 22.99
N ILE A 57 3.29 -15.91 21.90
CA ILE A 57 4.16 -16.75 21.05
C ILE A 57 5.33 -17.33 21.87
N GLU A 58 6.03 -16.49 22.64
CA GLU A 58 7.18 -16.91 23.42
C GLU A 58 6.81 -17.86 24.59
N THR A 59 5.60 -17.69 25.14
CA THR A 59 5.17 -18.51 26.29
C THR A 59 4.63 -19.87 25.88
N LYS A 60 3.86 -19.94 24.82
CA LYS A 60 3.22 -21.18 24.35
C LYS A 60 4.01 -21.88 23.24
N GLY A 61 4.86 -21.15 22.55
CA GLY A 61 5.61 -21.60 21.38
C GLY A 61 4.92 -21.26 20.05
N PRO A 62 5.71 -20.99 18.99
CA PRO A 62 5.17 -20.52 17.70
C PRO A 62 4.38 -21.60 16.94
N TYR A 63 4.52 -22.88 17.28
CA TYR A 63 3.80 -24.02 16.69
C TYR A 63 2.61 -24.49 17.56
N ASP A 64 2.31 -23.82 18.68
CA ASP A 64 1.09 -24.10 19.44
C ASP A 64 -0.13 -23.83 18.54
N ARG A 65 -1.07 -24.76 18.51
CA ARG A 65 -2.21 -24.71 17.59
C ARG A 65 -3.09 -23.49 17.84
N ASP A 66 -3.39 -23.20 19.11
CA ASP A 66 -4.25 -22.07 19.47
C ASP A 66 -3.59 -20.74 19.11
N VAL A 67 -2.25 -20.64 19.27
CA VAL A 67 -1.46 -19.47 18.89
C VAL A 67 -1.48 -19.28 17.38
N ASN A 68 -1.27 -20.35 16.63
CA ASN A 68 -1.29 -20.28 15.17
C ASN A 68 -2.66 -19.89 14.63
N ASP A 69 -3.73 -20.48 15.16
CA ASP A 69 -5.11 -20.16 14.76
C ASP A 69 -5.46 -18.69 15.10
N GLU A 70 -5.02 -18.19 16.26
CA GLU A 70 -5.19 -16.78 16.64
C GLU A 70 -4.44 -15.84 15.66
N ILE A 71 -3.19 -16.15 15.33
CA ILE A 71 -2.36 -15.34 14.42
C ILE A 71 -2.97 -15.31 13.01
N LEU A 72 -3.34 -16.47 12.46
CA LEU A 72 -3.98 -16.56 11.15
C LEU A 72 -5.32 -15.80 11.13
N GLY A 73 -6.11 -15.94 12.17
CA GLY A 73 -7.35 -15.18 12.33
C GLY A 73 -7.12 -13.68 12.38
N LEU A 74 -6.03 -13.21 12.98
CA LEU A 74 -5.67 -11.78 13.01
C LEU A 74 -5.21 -11.27 11.64
N PHE A 75 -4.51 -12.06 10.84
CA PHE A 75 -4.15 -11.70 9.48
C PHE A 75 -5.41 -11.50 8.63
N GLU A 76 -6.33 -12.44 8.63
CA GLU A 76 -7.58 -12.36 7.85
C GLU A 76 -8.48 -11.21 8.34
N HIS A 77 -8.56 -10.96 9.63
CA HIS A 77 -9.26 -9.80 10.18
C HIS A 77 -8.64 -8.49 9.70
N SER A 78 -7.33 -8.38 9.73
CA SER A 78 -6.63 -7.17 9.32
C SER A 78 -6.82 -6.89 7.82
N ARG A 79 -6.80 -7.93 7.01
CA ARG A 79 -7.05 -7.84 5.56
C ARG A 79 -8.44 -7.31 5.27
N ARG A 80 -9.48 -7.87 5.91
CA ARG A 80 -10.86 -7.40 5.80
C ARG A 80 -11.06 -5.98 6.32
N ASP A 81 -10.41 -5.65 7.42
CA ASP A 81 -10.50 -4.31 8.00
C ASP A 81 -9.89 -3.25 7.06
N PHE A 82 -8.73 -3.53 6.44
CA PHE A 82 -8.16 -2.62 5.42
C PHE A 82 -9.07 -2.53 4.19
N ALA A 83 -9.60 -3.65 3.70
CA ALA A 83 -10.53 -3.67 2.60
C ALA A 83 -11.74 -2.75 2.87
N ASN A 84 -12.40 -2.93 4.01
CA ASN A 84 -13.52 -2.08 4.40
C ASN A 84 -13.13 -0.60 4.56
N TYR A 85 -11.91 -0.33 5.05
CA TYR A 85 -11.43 1.04 5.26
C TYR A 85 -11.20 1.80 3.95
N VAL A 86 -10.77 1.10 2.89
CA VAL A 86 -10.48 1.70 1.58
C VAL A 86 -11.54 1.41 0.51
N GLY A 87 -12.67 0.78 0.88
CA GLY A 87 -13.75 0.47 -0.05
C GLY A 87 -13.37 -0.58 -1.09
N ALA A 88 -12.72 -1.67 -0.67
CA ALA A 88 -12.29 -2.78 -1.50
C ALA A 88 -12.84 -4.12 -1.00
N SER A 89 -12.68 -5.20 -1.78
CA SER A 89 -12.86 -6.59 -1.32
C SER A 89 -11.63 -7.07 -0.55
N SER A 90 -11.81 -7.99 0.41
CA SER A 90 -10.68 -8.59 1.13
C SER A 90 -9.71 -9.33 0.21
N ASP A 91 -10.20 -9.87 -0.90
CA ASP A 91 -9.37 -10.62 -1.86
C ASP A 91 -8.48 -9.69 -2.71
N GLU A 92 -8.80 -8.40 -2.74
CA GLU A 92 -8.01 -7.36 -3.40
C GLU A 92 -6.93 -6.77 -2.49
N ILE A 93 -6.82 -7.21 -1.22
CA ILE A 93 -5.86 -6.68 -0.25
C ILE A 93 -4.79 -7.71 0.11
N ALA A 94 -3.55 -7.37 -0.16
CA ALA A 94 -2.37 -8.05 0.37
C ALA A 94 -1.77 -7.24 1.53
N LEU A 95 -1.44 -7.90 2.65
CA LEU A 95 -0.74 -7.26 3.75
C LEU A 95 0.75 -7.15 3.44
N THR A 96 1.30 -5.97 3.58
CA THR A 96 2.72 -5.68 3.35
C THR A 96 3.36 -5.05 4.60
N ARG A 97 4.67 -4.90 4.60
CA ARG A 97 5.39 -4.24 5.70
C ARG A 97 5.40 -2.72 5.55
N ASN A 98 5.23 -2.22 4.34
CA ASN A 98 5.28 -0.80 4.02
C ASN A 98 4.85 -0.58 2.54
N VAL A 99 4.78 0.68 2.13
CA VAL A 99 4.47 1.07 0.75
C VAL A 99 5.53 0.59 -0.25
N SER A 100 6.81 0.61 0.13
CA SER A 100 7.91 0.16 -0.75
C SER A 100 7.75 -1.29 -1.17
N ASP A 101 7.28 -2.18 -0.27
CA ASP A 101 6.97 -3.56 -0.61
C ASP A 101 5.87 -3.62 -1.68
N GLY A 102 4.76 -2.90 -1.47
CA GLY A 102 3.65 -2.86 -2.43
C GLY A 102 4.09 -2.36 -3.81
N ILE A 103 4.87 -1.28 -3.85
CA ILE A 103 5.38 -0.73 -5.12
C ILE A 103 6.30 -1.74 -5.82
N ASN A 104 7.23 -2.38 -5.10
CA ASN A 104 8.13 -3.36 -5.70
C ASN A 104 7.40 -4.63 -6.17
N ILE A 105 6.35 -5.07 -5.47
CA ILE A 105 5.51 -6.19 -5.91
C ILE A 105 4.89 -5.87 -7.26
N VAL A 106 4.26 -4.70 -7.41
CA VAL A 106 3.64 -4.30 -8.66
C VAL A 106 4.69 -4.07 -9.74
N ALA A 107 5.72 -3.28 -9.47
CA ALA A 107 6.79 -2.97 -10.42
C ALA A 107 7.47 -4.24 -10.97
N SER A 108 7.72 -5.24 -10.12
CA SER A 108 8.34 -6.52 -10.53
C SER A 108 7.34 -7.52 -11.10
N GLY A 109 6.04 -7.30 -10.93
CA GLY A 109 4.99 -8.19 -11.41
C GLY A 109 4.59 -7.97 -12.87
N PHE A 110 5.05 -6.90 -13.50
CA PHE A 110 4.84 -6.65 -14.92
C PHE A 110 5.88 -7.36 -15.79
N ASP A 111 5.47 -7.81 -16.97
CA ASP A 111 6.38 -8.29 -18.02
C ASP A 111 6.97 -7.09 -18.77
N TRP A 112 8.10 -6.62 -18.33
CA TRP A 112 8.80 -5.50 -18.94
C TRP A 112 9.64 -5.95 -20.13
N SER A 113 9.61 -5.14 -21.20
CA SER A 113 10.44 -5.26 -22.41
C SER A 113 11.21 -3.97 -22.65
N PRO A 114 12.38 -4.03 -23.30
CA PRO A 114 13.12 -2.83 -23.66
C PRO A 114 12.26 -1.82 -24.45
N GLY A 115 12.24 -0.59 -23.99
CA GLY A 115 11.45 0.49 -24.57
C GLY A 115 10.02 0.61 -24.04
N ASP A 116 9.54 -0.30 -23.18
CA ASP A 116 8.30 -0.06 -22.42
C ASP A 116 8.44 1.17 -21.54
N GLU A 117 7.34 1.86 -21.28
CA GLU A 117 7.36 3.13 -20.58
C GLU A 117 6.57 3.08 -19.28
N VAL A 118 7.11 3.73 -18.25
CA VAL A 118 6.40 4.08 -17.02
C VAL A 118 6.43 5.60 -16.85
N ILE A 119 5.28 6.18 -16.49
CA ILE A 119 5.17 7.60 -16.18
C ILE A 119 5.11 7.73 -14.65
N ILE A 120 5.99 8.57 -14.11
CA ILE A 120 6.03 8.92 -12.67
C ILE A 120 6.04 10.44 -12.52
N THR A 121 5.74 10.98 -11.30
CA THR A 121 5.90 12.41 -11.10
C THR A 121 7.34 12.80 -10.75
N ASN A 122 7.64 14.08 -10.87
CA ASN A 122 8.92 14.66 -10.41
C ASN A 122 8.98 14.86 -8.88
N GLU A 123 7.93 14.52 -8.14
CA GLU A 123 7.83 14.67 -6.68
C GLU A 123 7.67 13.33 -5.95
N GLU A 124 8.01 12.22 -6.63
CA GLU A 124 7.93 10.91 -6.00
C GLU A 124 8.94 10.75 -4.87
N HIS A 125 8.50 10.11 -3.79
CA HIS A 125 9.44 9.64 -2.76
C HIS A 125 10.44 8.64 -3.39
N PRO A 126 11.71 8.57 -2.94
CA PRO A 126 12.68 7.61 -3.46
C PRO A 126 12.18 6.16 -3.51
N SER A 127 11.36 5.73 -2.54
CA SER A 127 10.74 4.40 -2.56
C SER A 127 9.74 4.21 -3.72
N GLY A 128 9.22 5.29 -4.29
CA GLY A 128 8.34 5.27 -5.45
C GLY A 128 9.10 5.31 -6.78
N SER A 129 10.15 6.12 -6.86
CA SER A 129 10.91 6.30 -8.10
C SER A 129 11.99 5.25 -8.33
N LEU A 130 12.76 4.86 -7.29
CA LEU A 130 13.90 3.95 -7.42
C LEU A 130 13.55 2.56 -7.99
N PRO A 131 12.41 1.92 -7.68
CA PRO A 131 12.02 0.66 -8.31
C PRO A 131 11.99 0.76 -9.83
N PHE A 132 11.42 1.83 -10.39
CA PHE A 132 11.32 2.01 -11.84
C PHE A 132 12.66 2.39 -12.48
N LEU A 133 13.50 3.16 -11.80
CA LEU A 133 14.87 3.44 -12.25
C LEU A 133 15.72 2.15 -12.29
N ASN A 134 15.57 1.27 -11.29
CA ASN A 134 16.21 -0.04 -11.30
C ASN A 134 15.69 -0.93 -12.46
N LEU A 135 14.39 -0.88 -12.77
CA LEU A 135 13.86 -1.59 -13.93
C LEU A 135 14.40 -1.01 -15.25
N ALA A 136 14.58 0.30 -15.33
CA ALA A 136 15.20 0.94 -16.50
C ALA A 136 16.63 0.44 -16.73
N GLU A 137 17.42 0.32 -15.65
CA GLU A 137 18.77 -0.24 -15.73
C GLU A 137 18.77 -1.73 -16.12
N ARG A 138 17.86 -2.53 -15.55
CA ARG A 138 17.84 -3.99 -15.74
C ARG A 138 17.18 -4.44 -17.03
N TYR A 139 16.12 -3.78 -17.45
CA TYR A 139 15.25 -4.22 -18.56
C TYR A 139 15.18 -3.22 -19.72
N GLY A 140 15.83 -2.05 -19.61
CA GLY A 140 15.83 -1.04 -20.67
C GLY A 140 14.49 -0.33 -20.87
N ILE A 141 13.65 -0.27 -19.83
CA ILE A 141 12.42 0.52 -19.87
C ILE A 141 12.74 2.02 -19.80
N GLN A 142 11.80 2.85 -20.20
CA GLN A 142 11.91 4.30 -20.16
C GLN A 142 11.04 4.87 -19.02
N VAL A 143 11.65 5.68 -18.17
CA VAL A 143 10.94 6.42 -17.12
C VAL A 143 10.67 7.82 -17.63
N LYS A 144 9.40 8.19 -17.77
CA LYS A 144 8.96 9.53 -18.15
C LYS A 144 8.51 10.33 -16.94
N LEU A 145 8.87 11.61 -16.90
CA LEU A 145 8.53 12.49 -15.79
C LEU A 145 7.33 13.36 -16.13
N LEU A 146 6.26 13.20 -15.38
CA LEU A 146 5.11 14.11 -15.33
C LEU A 146 5.36 15.17 -14.26
N LYS A 147 5.13 16.43 -14.58
CA LYS A 147 5.20 17.49 -13.56
C LYS A 147 4.03 17.37 -12.61
N PHE A 148 4.33 17.21 -11.29
CA PHE A 148 3.31 17.19 -10.26
C PHE A 148 2.58 18.55 -10.21
N GLN A 149 1.27 18.52 -10.17
CA GLN A 149 0.43 19.70 -10.00
C GLN A 149 -1.00 19.33 -9.62
N THR A 150 -1.70 20.29 -9.05
CA THR A 150 -3.08 20.12 -8.55
C THR A 150 -4.15 20.67 -9.51
N ASN A 151 -3.75 21.41 -10.56
CA ASN A 151 -4.66 21.83 -11.61
C ASN A 151 -4.99 20.63 -12.51
N VAL A 152 -6.26 20.21 -12.49
CA VAL A 152 -6.75 19.01 -13.20
C VAL A 152 -6.52 19.10 -14.70
N GLU A 153 -6.95 20.19 -15.32
CA GLU A 153 -6.90 20.37 -16.78
C GLU A 153 -5.46 20.30 -17.30
N GLN A 154 -4.54 20.98 -16.60
CA GLN A 154 -3.14 20.99 -16.98
C GLN A 154 -2.47 19.64 -16.72
N LEU A 155 -2.77 18.99 -15.58
CA LEU A 155 -2.23 17.67 -15.25
C LEU A 155 -2.64 16.63 -16.29
N ILE A 156 -3.91 16.60 -16.67
CA ILE A 156 -4.43 15.68 -17.68
C ILE A 156 -3.81 15.98 -19.06
N ALA A 157 -3.68 17.25 -19.44
CA ALA A 157 -3.04 17.62 -20.72
C ALA A 157 -1.56 17.21 -20.77
N ASP A 158 -0.82 17.44 -19.67
CA ASP A 158 0.60 17.06 -19.59
C ASP A 158 0.74 15.53 -19.59
N LEU A 159 -0.16 14.80 -18.90
CA LEU A 159 -0.19 13.34 -18.90
C LEU A 159 -0.50 12.80 -20.30
N ASP A 160 -1.51 13.33 -20.99
CA ASP A 160 -1.89 12.89 -22.35
C ASP A 160 -0.73 13.04 -23.33
N ASN A 161 0.02 14.13 -23.23
CA ASN A 161 1.21 14.39 -24.06
C ASN A 161 2.37 13.39 -23.79
N LEU A 162 2.42 12.76 -22.63
CA LEU A 162 3.44 11.77 -22.28
C LEU A 162 3.05 10.34 -22.66
N LEU A 163 1.73 10.05 -22.82
CA LEU A 163 1.26 8.73 -23.19
C LEU A 163 1.71 8.31 -24.58
N SER A 164 1.99 7.02 -24.73
CA SER A 164 2.25 6.37 -26.01
C SER A 164 1.78 4.91 -25.99
N ASP A 165 1.84 4.23 -27.13
CA ASP A 165 1.54 2.79 -27.23
C ASP A 165 2.46 1.90 -26.39
N LYS A 166 3.56 2.46 -25.87
CA LYS A 166 4.53 1.77 -25.01
C LYS A 166 4.28 2.02 -23.52
N THR A 167 3.35 2.90 -23.16
CA THR A 167 3.04 3.20 -21.75
C THR A 167 2.38 2.01 -21.09
N LYS A 168 3.08 1.35 -20.16
CA LYS A 168 2.60 0.16 -19.42
C LYS A 168 2.08 0.46 -18.05
N LEU A 169 2.47 1.58 -17.45
CA LEU A 169 2.03 1.95 -16.10
C LEU A 169 2.14 3.46 -15.92
N VAL A 170 1.15 4.05 -15.28
CA VAL A 170 1.21 5.38 -14.68
C VAL A 170 1.26 5.19 -13.17
N PHE A 171 2.34 5.65 -12.52
CA PHE A 171 2.55 5.58 -11.08
C PHE A 171 2.69 6.98 -10.51
N LEU A 172 1.84 7.34 -9.56
CA LEU A 172 1.80 8.70 -9.00
C LEU A 172 1.63 8.66 -7.47
N SER A 173 2.25 9.60 -6.76
CA SER A 173 1.93 9.84 -5.35
C SER A 173 0.56 10.51 -5.21
N HIS A 174 -0.34 9.94 -4.36
CA HIS A 174 -1.65 10.53 -4.08
C HIS A 174 -1.54 11.88 -3.34
N VAL A 175 -0.49 12.02 -2.52
CA VAL A 175 -0.13 13.25 -1.84
C VAL A 175 1.37 13.45 -1.98
N SER A 176 1.78 14.63 -2.46
CA SER A 176 3.19 14.98 -2.61
C SER A 176 3.94 14.89 -1.28
N THR A 177 5.10 14.26 -1.30
CA THR A 177 5.99 14.22 -0.13
C THR A 177 6.80 15.52 0.05
N VAL A 178 6.77 16.40 -0.95
CA VAL A 178 7.52 17.67 -0.97
C VAL A 178 6.78 18.77 -0.22
N ASP A 179 5.51 18.95 -0.53
CA ASP A 179 4.70 20.07 0.00
C ASP A 179 3.35 19.64 0.60
N GLY A 180 3.01 18.35 0.53
CA GLY A 180 1.74 17.82 1.02
C GLY A 180 0.53 18.11 0.13
N ALA A 181 0.74 18.59 -1.09
CA ALA A 181 -0.33 18.83 -2.03
C ALA A 181 -1.01 17.52 -2.46
N ARG A 182 -2.34 17.53 -2.53
CA ARG A 182 -3.13 16.36 -2.95
C ARG A 182 -3.27 16.34 -4.46
N LEU A 183 -2.86 15.23 -5.07
CA LEU A 183 -3.09 14.97 -6.49
C LEU A 183 -4.59 14.80 -6.76
N PRO A 184 -5.13 15.28 -7.90
CA PRO A 184 -6.49 14.96 -8.37
C PRO A 184 -6.53 13.53 -8.93
N ALA A 185 -6.36 12.55 -8.03
CA ALA A 185 -6.13 11.14 -8.37
C ALA A 185 -7.33 10.47 -9.04
N LYS A 186 -8.56 10.90 -8.66
CA LYS A 186 -9.79 10.41 -9.26
C LYS A 186 -9.88 10.79 -10.73
N GLU A 187 -9.63 12.05 -11.04
CA GLU A 187 -9.68 12.58 -12.40
C GLU A 187 -8.62 11.93 -13.30
N VAL A 188 -7.47 11.58 -12.74
CA VAL A 188 -6.44 10.80 -13.45
C VAL A 188 -6.97 9.38 -13.72
N GLY A 189 -7.59 8.72 -12.75
CA GLY A 189 -8.19 7.39 -12.94
C GLY A 189 -9.29 7.40 -14.00
N GLU A 190 -10.20 8.38 -13.96
CA GLU A 190 -11.25 8.56 -14.97
C GLU A 190 -10.67 8.78 -16.38
N PHE A 191 -9.55 9.47 -16.48
CA PHE A 191 -8.86 9.72 -17.75
C PHE A 191 -8.13 8.48 -18.30
N LEU A 192 -7.49 7.67 -17.45
CA LEU A 192 -6.70 6.50 -17.85
C LEU A 192 -7.56 5.26 -18.13
N LYS A 193 -8.65 5.08 -17.40
CA LYS A 193 -9.52 3.89 -17.48
C LYS A 193 -10.02 3.58 -18.91
N PRO A 194 -10.59 4.52 -19.69
CA PRO A 194 -11.02 4.24 -21.06
C PRO A 194 -9.87 3.95 -22.02
N LYS A 195 -8.65 4.31 -21.67
CA LYS A 195 -7.43 4.04 -22.44
C LYS A 195 -6.83 2.67 -22.11
N ASN A 196 -7.35 1.97 -21.09
CA ASN A 196 -6.83 0.70 -20.55
C ASN A 196 -5.35 0.79 -20.14
N ILE A 197 -4.93 1.92 -19.60
CA ILE A 197 -3.58 2.12 -19.08
C ILE A 197 -3.59 1.86 -17.59
N PRO A 198 -2.79 0.90 -17.09
CA PRO A 198 -2.71 0.59 -15.67
C PRO A 198 -2.29 1.80 -14.83
N TYR A 199 -2.97 1.97 -13.69
CA TYR A 199 -2.79 3.10 -12.80
C TYR A 199 -2.49 2.65 -11.38
N MET A 200 -1.35 3.10 -10.85
CA MET A 200 -0.93 2.85 -9.47
C MET A 200 -0.76 4.14 -8.69
N LEU A 201 -1.19 4.12 -7.42
CA LEU A 201 -1.02 5.22 -6.48
C LEU A 201 -0.16 4.82 -5.27
N ASP A 202 0.78 5.70 -4.93
CA ASP A 202 1.43 5.71 -3.62
C ASP A 202 0.54 6.47 -2.62
N GLY A 203 -0.07 5.75 -1.70
CA GLY A 203 -0.96 6.25 -0.68
C GLY A 203 -0.31 6.53 0.67
N ALA A 204 1.03 6.54 0.74
CA ALA A 204 1.78 6.68 2.00
C ALA A 204 1.35 7.88 2.85
N HIS A 205 0.97 8.98 2.21
CA HIS A 205 0.55 10.21 2.87
C HIS A 205 -0.96 10.47 2.82
N ALA A 206 -1.76 9.55 2.25
CA ALA A 206 -3.20 9.73 2.09
C ALA A 206 -4.02 8.96 3.13
N VAL A 207 -3.74 7.64 3.26
CA VAL A 207 -4.49 6.79 4.21
C VAL A 207 -4.25 7.24 5.65
N GLY A 208 -5.34 7.50 6.36
CA GLY A 208 -5.31 8.04 7.72
C GLY A 208 -5.44 9.57 7.80
N GLN A 209 -5.24 10.30 6.70
CA GLN A 209 -5.45 11.75 6.65
C GLN A 209 -6.85 12.13 6.19
N PHE A 210 -7.36 11.43 5.19
CA PHE A 210 -8.71 11.65 4.64
C PHE A 210 -9.29 10.32 4.14
N PRO A 211 -10.61 10.24 3.93
CA PRO A 211 -11.24 9.05 3.37
C PRO A 211 -10.69 8.74 1.97
N VAL A 212 -10.38 7.48 1.73
CA VAL A 212 -9.87 6.95 0.45
C VAL A 212 -10.79 5.81 0.03
N SER A 213 -11.23 5.82 -1.23
CA SER A 213 -12.06 4.77 -1.83
C SER A 213 -11.40 4.28 -3.11
N MET A 214 -11.11 2.99 -3.20
CA MET A 214 -10.50 2.40 -4.41
C MET A 214 -11.44 2.51 -5.61
N GLU A 215 -12.74 2.33 -5.39
CA GLU A 215 -13.76 2.49 -6.42
C GLU A 215 -13.77 3.92 -6.99
N ASP A 216 -13.75 4.93 -6.12
CA ASP A 216 -13.77 6.34 -6.54
C ASP A 216 -12.48 6.76 -7.26
N LEU A 217 -11.34 6.22 -6.86
CA LEU A 217 -10.04 6.53 -7.46
C LEU A 217 -9.86 5.88 -8.83
N GLY A 218 -10.51 4.74 -9.08
CA GLY A 218 -10.40 4.00 -10.33
C GLY A 218 -8.98 3.53 -10.64
N CYS A 219 -8.14 3.37 -9.62
CA CYS A 219 -6.78 2.85 -9.77
C CYS A 219 -6.78 1.31 -9.77
N ASP A 220 -5.79 0.71 -10.44
CA ASP A 220 -5.60 -0.74 -10.46
C ASP A 220 -4.78 -1.22 -9.27
N PHE A 221 -3.91 -0.35 -8.75
CA PHE A 221 -3.03 -0.66 -7.61
C PHE A 221 -2.95 0.54 -6.65
N TYR A 222 -2.92 0.23 -5.36
CA TYR A 222 -2.75 1.24 -4.33
C TYR A 222 -1.89 0.71 -3.19
N ALA A 223 -0.75 1.32 -2.95
CA ALA A 223 0.12 0.94 -1.82
C ALA A 223 -0.08 1.89 -0.64
N GLY A 224 -0.46 1.36 0.51
CA GLY A 224 -0.65 2.13 1.75
C GLY A 224 0.26 1.64 2.88
N CYS A 225 0.51 2.50 3.86
CA CYS A 225 1.24 2.09 5.08
C CYS A 225 0.45 2.41 6.34
N GLY A 226 0.63 1.56 7.35
CA GLY A 226 -0.01 1.74 8.65
C GLY A 226 0.79 2.66 9.58
N HIS A 227 2.10 2.67 9.49
CA HIS A 227 3.00 3.30 10.46
C HIS A 227 3.14 4.83 10.33
N LYS A 228 2.42 5.47 9.43
CA LYS A 228 2.37 6.93 9.28
C LYS A 228 1.08 7.48 9.92
N TRP A 229 0.14 7.89 9.11
CA TRP A 229 -1.09 8.57 9.54
C TRP A 229 -2.13 7.63 10.17
N LEU A 230 -2.04 6.32 9.93
CA LEU A 230 -2.86 5.32 10.63
C LEU A 230 -2.32 4.95 12.02
N LEU A 231 -1.15 5.47 12.41
CA LEU A 231 -0.54 5.32 13.75
C LEU A 231 -0.29 3.87 14.17
N CYS A 232 -0.14 2.96 13.22
CA CYS A 232 0.24 1.58 13.47
C CYS A 232 1.74 1.46 13.78
N GLN A 233 2.18 0.28 14.19
CA GLN A 233 3.60 0.00 14.32
C GLN A 233 4.32 -0.03 12.97
N GLN A 234 5.63 0.18 13.01
CA GLN A 234 6.50 -0.05 11.85
C GLN A 234 6.39 -1.51 11.39
N GLY A 235 6.56 -1.73 10.09
CA GLY A 235 6.36 -3.05 9.51
C GLY A 235 4.89 -3.37 9.21
N THR A 236 4.05 -2.34 9.02
CA THR A 236 2.63 -2.49 8.66
C THR A 236 2.30 -1.69 7.41
N GLY A 237 1.62 -2.32 6.47
CA GLY A 237 1.14 -1.74 5.23
C GLY A 237 0.20 -2.68 4.51
N PHE A 238 -0.31 -2.23 3.39
CA PHE A 238 -1.14 -3.03 2.49
C PHE A 238 -0.89 -2.64 1.03
N LEU A 239 -1.18 -3.58 0.15
CA LEU A 239 -1.29 -3.37 -1.28
C LEU A 239 -2.72 -3.74 -1.69
N TYR A 240 -3.42 -2.82 -2.33
CA TYR A 240 -4.63 -3.10 -3.08
C TYR A 240 -4.25 -3.46 -4.52
N VAL A 241 -4.86 -4.51 -5.02
CA VAL A 241 -4.75 -4.98 -6.41
C VAL A 241 -6.17 -5.18 -6.92
N ALA A 242 -6.59 -4.44 -7.93
CA ALA A 242 -7.90 -4.60 -8.54
C ALA A 242 -8.09 -6.04 -9.02
N ASN A 243 -9.31 -6.57 -8.88
CA ASN A 243 -9.63 -7.98 -9.14
C ASN A 243 -9.13 -8.49 -10.50
N ASP A 244 -9.25 -7.66 -11.56
CA ASP A 244 -8.79 -8.00 -12.91
C ASP A 244 -7.26 -8.18 -13.02
N TRP A 245 -6.51 -7.69 -12.04
CA TRP A 245 -5.06 -7.77 -12.00
C TRP A 245 -4.52 -8.91 -11.13
N ILE A 246 -5.32 -9.50 -10.25
CA ILE A 246 -4.86 -10.56 -9.32
C ILE A 246 -4.21 -11.72 -10.07
N THR A 247 -4.81 -12.17 -11.18
CA THR A 247 -4.28 -13.28 -11.99
C THR A 247 -3.32 -12.85 -13.09
N ARG A 248 -3.23 -11.56 -13.40
CA ARG A 248 -2.38 -11.00 -14.45
C ARG A 248 -1.02 -10.55 -13.93
N LEU A 249 -0.97 -10.09 -12.69
CA LEU A 249 0.28 -9.66 -12.06
C LEU A 249 1.10 -10.90 -11.73
N LYS A 250 2.34 -10.96 -12.19
CA LYS A 250 3.22 -12.08 -11.89
C LYS A 250 3.70 -12.04 -10.45
N THR A 251 3.82 -13.22 -9.85
CA THR A 251 4.35 -13.35 -8.49
C THR A 251 5.82 -12.94 -8.46
N SER A 252 6.11 -11.89 -7.71
CA SER A 252 7.46 -11.33 -7.60
C SER A 252 8.35 -12.10 -6.60
N TRP A 253 7.73 -12.72 -5.59
CA TRP A 253 8.40 -13.44 -4.52
C TRP A 253 7.80 -14.82 -4.37
N VAL A 254 8.60 -15.86 -4.63
CA VAL A 254 8.17 -17.25 -4.52
C VAL A 254 8.89 -17.90 -3.36
N GLY A 255 8.15 -18.63 -2.52
CA GLY A 255 8.68 -19.35 -1.38
C GLY A 255 7.70 -20.38 -0.83
N TRP A 256 8.08 -21.04 0.25
CA TRP A 256 7.20 -21.98 0.93
C TRP A 256 5.88 -21.33 1.33
N GLY A 257 4.76 -21.98 1.05
CA GLY A 257 3.42 -21.45 1.26
C GLY A 257 2.83 -20.67 0.08
N MET A 258 3.60 -20.49 -1.02
CA MET A 258 3.15 -19.88 -2.28
C MET A 258 2.93 -20.91 -3.39
N THR A 259 3.06 -22.19 -3.08
CA THR A 259 2.94 -23.28 -4.06
C THR A 259 1.95 -24.34 -3.56
N GLU A 260 1.15 -24.88 -4.48
CA GLU A 260 0.31 -26.06 -4.23
C GLU A 260 1.19 -27.31 -4.13
N ASP A 261 2.18 -27.39 -5.00
CA ASP A 261 3.11 -28.51 -5.09
C ASP A 261 4.44 -28.05 -5.69
N TYR A 262 5.51 -28.75 -5.36
CA TYR A 262 6.82 -28.59 -6.00
C TYR A 262 7.57 -29.93 -6.06
N ASP A 263 8.33 -30.14 -7.11
CA ASP A 263 9.13 -31.31 -7.33
C ASP A 263 10.54 -30.90 -7.79
N LEU A 264 11.54 -31.25 -7.00
CA LEU A 264 12.94 -30.93 -7.28
C LEU A 264 13.56 -31.86 -8.31
N ASP A 265 13.03 -33.09 -8.49
CA ASP A 265 13.56 -34.02 -9.48
C ASP A 265 13.20 -33.59 -10.92
N SER A 266 11.98 -33.08 -11.09
CA SER A 266 11.53 -32.51 -12.37
C SER A 266 11.78 -30.99 -12.50
N LEU A 267 12.33 -30.33 -11.47
CA LEU A 267 12.56 -28.88 -11.37
C LEU A 267 11.30 -28.07 -11.70
N SER A 268 10.16 -28.49 -11.15
CA SER A 268 8.86 -27.90 -11.42
C SER A 268 8.13 -27.51 -10.13
N TYR A 269 7.23 -26.54 -10.23
CA TYR A 269 6.30 -26.19 -9.17
C TYR A 269 4.98 -25.66 -9.73
N THR A 270 3.91 -25.79 -8.94
CA THR A 270 2.61 -25.22 -9.23
C THR A 270 2.33 -24.09 -8.25
N SER A 271 2.14 -22.88 -8.75
CA SER A 271 1.76 -21.73 -7.91
C SER A 271 0.37 -21.92 -7.34
N LEU A 272 0.15 -21.49 -6.10
CA LEU A 272 -1.20 -21.30 -5.59
C LEU A 272 -1.94 -20.34 -6.53
N LYS A 273 -3.12 -20.75 -6.96
CA LYS A 273 -4.05 -19.85 -7.64
C LYS A 273 -4.73 -19.02 -6.54
N THR A 274 -4.21 -17.83 -6.30
CA THR A 274 -4.83 -16.86 -5.39
C THR A 274 -6.01 -16.19 -6.06
#